data_8f5dbc84b9997e9e54599e80fdf36373
#
_entry.id   8f5dbc84b9997e9e54599e80fdf36373
#
_cell.length_a   1.000
_cell.length_b   1.000
_cell.length_c   1.000
_cell.angle_alpha   90.00
_cell.angle_beta   90.00
_cell.angle_gamma   90.00
#
_symmetry.space_group_name_H-M   'P 1'
#
loop_
_entity.id
_entity.type
_entity.pdbx_description
1 polymer ?
#
loop_
_entity_poly.entity_id
_entity_poly.type
_entity_poly.pdbx_seq_one_letter_code
_entity_poly.pdbx_strand_id
1 'polypeptide(L)'
;MKDKLWWGLFSIGAVLMIHNAIAGEWNEKPVMCEQKDIALDTVRSKGELPLMTGVQSTKVRDTDGLSDVPAHTALQIFVNHQTKTFSILEYHPSYNSICIIAYGDDWKTVGEKL
;
A
#
# COMPACT_ATOMS: atom_id res chain seq x y z
N MET A 1 -48.90 1.73 18.40
CA MET A 1 -47.86 0.97 19.10
C MET A 1 -47.03 0.06 18.17
N LYS A 2 -47.64 -0.62 17.23
CA LYS A 2 -46.89 -1.45 16.27
C LYS A 2 -45.90 -0.64 15.42
N ASP A 3 -46.20 0.60 15.09
CA ASP A 3 -45.34 1.45 14.25
C ASP A 3 -44.06 1.87 14.97
N LYS A 4 -44.13 2.12 16.28
CA LYS A 4 -42.95 2.50 17.06
C LYS A 4 -41.95 1.35 17.17
N LEU A 5 -42.43 0.12 17.31
CA LEU A 5 -41.57 -1.06 17.39
C LEU A 5 -40.89 -1.33 16.06
N TRP A 6 -41.58 -1.15 14.96
CA TRP A 6 -41.07 -1.31 13.61
C TRP A 6 -39.94 -0.33 13.32
N TRP A 7 -40.10 0.94 13.67
CA TRP A 7 -39.08 1.96 13.47
C TRP A 7 -37.82 1.69 14.30
N GLY A 8 -37.96 1.20 15.53
CA GLY A 8 -36.83 0.83 16.37
C GLY A 8 -35.97 -0.29 15.76
N LEU A 9 -36.60 -1.32 15.23
CA LEU A 9 -35.91 -2.44 14.59
C LEU A 9 -35.16 -2.01 13.33
N PHE A 10 -35.75 -1.14 12.54
CA PHE A 10 -35.13 -0.60 11.33
C PHE A 10 -33.90 0.23 11.65
N SER A 11 -33.95 1.07 12.66
CA SER A 11 -32.83 1.91 13.10
C SER A 11 -31.65 1.07 13.56
N ILE A 12 -31.85 0.00 14.30
CA ILE A 12 -30.79 -0.91 14.76
C ILE A 12 -30.13 -1.59 13.58
N GLY A 13 -30.88 -2.04 12.59
CA GLY A 13 -30.32 -2.64 11.38
C GLY A 13 -29.44 -1.68 10.60
N ALA A 14 -29.84 -0.42 10.45
CA ALA A 14 -29.07 0.59 9.74
C ALA A 14 -27.75 0.90 10.45
N VAL A 15 -27.73 0.98 11.78
CA VAL A 15 -26.50 1.20 12.57
C VAL A 15 -25.52 0.03 12.39
N LEU A 16 -25.99 -1.20 12.40
CA LEU A 16 -25.12 -2.36 12.20
C LEU A 16 -24.51 -2.38 10.79
N MET A 17 -25.26 -2.02 9.77
CA MET A 17 -24.74 -1.94 8.40
C MET A 17 -23.65 -0.87 8.26
N ILE A 18 -23.82 0.30 8.87
CA ILE A 18 -22.83 1.37 8.86
C ILE A 18 -21.55 0.92 9.58
N HIS A 19 -21.68 0.23 10.70
CA HIS A 19 -20.53 -0.27 11.46
C HIS A 19 -19.70 -1.27 10.62
N ASN A 20 -20.33 -2.19 9.92
CA ASN A 20 -19.66 -3.14 9.06
C ASN A 20 -18.96 -2.47 7.88
N ALA A 21 -19.54 -1.40 7.31
CA ALA A 21 -18.94 -0.65 6.22
C ALA A 21 -17.66 0.09 6.66
N ILE A 22 -17.54 0.48 7.93
CA ILE A 22 -16.37 1.19 8.48
C ILE A 22 -15.25 0.21 8.82
N ALA A 23 -15.55 -1.05 9.09
CA ALA A 23 -14.58 -2.05 9.55
C ALA A 23 -13.44 -2.30 8.55
N GLY A 24 -13.69 -2.11 7.25
CA GLY A 24 -12.70 -2.37 6.21
C GLY A 24 -12.35 -3.85 6.08
N GLU A 25 -11.73 -4.20 4.98
CA GLU A 25 -11.27 -5.57 4.73
C GLU A 25 -9.82 -5.53 4.24
N TRP A 26 -9.04 -6.53 4.65
CA TRP A 26 -7.69 -6.72 4.14
C TRP A 26 -7.76 -7.40 2.78
N ASN A 27 -7.29 -6.70 1.75
CA ASN A 27 -7.20 -7.23 0.40
C ASN A 27 -5.76 -7.51 0.04
N GLU A 28 -5.54 -8.58 -0.71
CA GLU A 28 -4.23 -8.88 -1.26
C GLU A 28 -4.02 -8.10 -2.55
N LYS A 29 -2.85 -7.49 -2.66
CA LYS A 29 -2.42 -6.79 -3.87
C LYS A 29 -1.19 -7.49 -4.43
N PRO A 30 -1.18 -7.89 -5.70
CA PRO A 30 -0.01 -8.52 -6.27
C PRO A 30 1.15 -7.54 -6.33
N VAL A 31 2.33 -8.00 -5.93
CA VAL A 31 3.58 -7.25 -6.01
C VAL A 31 4.61 -8.09 -6.76
N MET A 32 5.51 -7.44 -7.47
CA MET A 32 6.59 -8.10 -8.18
C MET A 32 7.87 -7.96 -7.37
N CYS A 33 8.44 -9.08 -6.93
CA CYS A 33 9.68 -9.10 -6.17
C CYS A 33 10.78 -9.74 -7.01
N GLU A 34 11.93 -9.07 -7.06
CA GLU A 34 13.10 -9.52 -7.83
C GLU A 34 14.36 -9.27 -7.01
N GLN A 35 15.47 -9.83 -7.46
CA GLN A 35 16.76 -9.49 -6.89
C GLN A 35 17.02 -8.00 -7.03
N LYS A 36 17.70 -7.43 -6.04
CA LYS A 36 17.94 -6.00 -5.93
C LYS A 36 18.46 -5.38 -7.23
N ASP A 37 19.48 -5.98 -7.82
CA ASP A 37 20.11 -5.43 -9.01
C ASP A 37 19.15 -5.40 -10.21
N ILE A 38 18.37 -6.44 -10.39
CA ILE A 38 17.39 -6.53 -11.49
C ILE A 38 16.29 -5.49 -11.32
N ALA A 39 15.76 -5.35 -10.12
CA ALA A 39 14.70 -4.37 -9.83
C ALA A 39 15.20 -2.93 -10.05
N LEU A 40 16.42 -2.62 -9.59
CA LEU A 40 17.00 -1.29 -9.78
C LEU A 40 17.28 -0.99 -11.26
N ASP A 41 17.76 -1.97 -12.01
CA ASP A 41 17.97 -1.79 -13.45
C ASP A 41 16.66 -1.51 -14.19
N THR A 42 15.58 -2.20 -13.81
CA THR A 42 14.25 -1.97 -14.37
C THR A 42 13.80 -0.53 -14.16
N VAL A 43 13.96 -0.02 -12.94
CA VAL A 43 13.56 1.34 -12.57
C VAL A 43 14.45 2.36 -13.28
N ARG A 44 15.75 2.15 -13.30
CA ARG A 44 16.71 3.04 -13.99
C ARG A 44 16.48 3.09 -15.49
N SER A 45 16.05 1.99 -16.09
CA SER A 45 15.76 1.97 -17.54
C SER A 45 14.60 2.89 -17.92
N LYS A 46 13.75 3.22 -16.98
CA LYS A 46 12.68 4.21 -17.16
C LYS A 46 13.16 5.64 -16.95
N GLY A 47 14.42 5.86 -16.62
CA GLY A 47 14.96 7.17 -16.29
C GLY A 47 14.50 7.69 -14.94
N GLU A 48 14.04 6.82 -14.06
CA GLU A 48 13.60 7.20 -12.71
C GLU A 48 14.76 7.23 -11.75
N LEU A 49 14.81 8.29 -10.94
CA LEU A 49 15.84 8.52 -9.94
C LEU A 49 15.21 8.56 -8.55
N PRO A 50 15.97 8.19 -7.50
CA PRO A 50 15.43 8.19 -6.16
C PRO A 50 15.01 9.58 -5.71
N LEU A 51 13.77 9.71 -5.24
CA LEU A 51 13.22 10.94 -4.68
C LEU A 51 13.27 10.92 -3.15
N MET A 52 12.85 9.80 -2.56
CA MET A 52 12.88 9.65 -1.11
C MET A 52 13.09 8.20 -0.72
N THR A 53 13.58 8.00 0.51
CA THR A 53 13.66 6.70 1.15
C THR A 53 13.18 6.85 2.59
N GLY A 54 12.63 5.78 3.13
CA GLY A 54 12.19 5.73 4.51
C GLY A 54 12.24 4.31 5.04
N VAL A 55 12.18 4.18 6.34
CA VAL A 55 12.09 2.87 6.99
C VAL A 55 10.61 2.58 7.28
N GLN A 56 10.15 1.45 6.79
CA GLN A 56 8.78 1.01 6.97
C GLN A 56 8.74 -0.14 7.95
N SER A 57 7.79 -0.11 8.88
CA SER A 57 7.48 -1.24 9.73
C SER A 57 6.27 -1.96 9.13
N THR A 58 6.43 -3.24 8.84
CA THR A 58 5.38 -4.05 8.25
C THR A 58 5.29 -5.39 8.95
N LYS A 59 4.13 -6.02 8.88
CA LYS A 59 3.93 -7.36 9.40
C LYS A 59 4.03 -8.36 8.26
N VAL A 60 4.77 -9.42 8.49
CA VAL A 60 4.94 -10.50 7.52
C VAL A 60 3.89 -11.56 7.79
N ARG A 61 3.28 -12.07 6.73
CA ARG A 61 2.35 -13.19 6.85
C ARG A 61 3.15 -14.49 6.90
N ASP A 62 2.87 -15.31 7.89
CA ASP A 62 3.39 -16.67 8.03
C ASP A 62 2.24 -17.68 8.02
N THR A 63 2.52 -18.95 8.34
CA THR A 63 1.52 -20.02 8.36
C THR A 63 0.41 -19.81 9.39
N ASP A 64 0.67 -19.03 10.43
CA ASP A 64 -0.27 -18.75 11.52
C ASP A 64 -0.98 -17.40 11.37
N GLY A 65 -0.78 -16.72 10.23
CA GLY A 65 -1.35 -15.40 9.97
C GLY A 65 -0.29 -14.30 9.95
N LEU A 66 -0.64 -13.11 10.46
CA LEU A 66 0.30 -12.00 10.53
C LEU A 66 1.22 -12.15 11.74
N SER A 67 2.52 -11.94 11.53
CA SER A 67 3.52 -11.95 12.60
C SER A 67 3.24 -10.83 13.60
N ASP A 68 3.43 -11.13 14.91
CA ASP A 68 3.33 -10.11 15.95
C ASP A 68 4.54 -9.18 15.97
N VAL A 69 5.68 -9.63 15.46
CA VAL A 69 6.91 -8.85 15.39
C VAL A 69 6.96 -8.15 14.02
N PRO A 70 7.03 -6.81 13.99
CA PRO A 70 7.13 -6.10 12.72
C PRO A 70 8.49 -6.34 12.06
N ALA A 71 8.48 -6.51 10.74
CA ALA A 71 9.68 -6.49 9.94
C ALA A 71 9.95 -5.06 9.48
N HIS A 72 11.23 -4.67 9.44
CA HIS A 72 11.63 -3.35 8.96
C HIS A 72 12.16 -3.49 7.53
N THR A 73 11.57 -2.72 6.65
CA THR A 73 11.95 -2.67 5.24
C THR A 73 12.21 -1.23 4.83
N ALA A 74 12.98 -1.03 3.79
CA ALA A 74 13.18 0.32 3.24
C ALA A 74 12.16 0.57 2.16
N LEU A 75 11.40 1.65 2.31
CA LEU A 75 10.51 2.14 1.27
C LEU A 75 11.27 3.17 0.44
N GLN A 76 11.23 3.04 -0.88
CA GLN A 76 11.92 3.94 -1.79
C GLN A 76 10.97 4.39 -2.89
N ILE A 77 10.99 5.68 -3.18
CA ILE A 77 10.20 6.26 -4.27
C ILE A 77 11.16 6.79 -5.33
N PHE A 78 11.02 6.27 -6.54
CA PHE A 78 11.77 6.69 -7.72
C PHE A 78 10.85 7.44 -8.67
N VAL A 79 11.34 8.53 -9.23
CA VAL A 79 10.53 9.36 -10.14
C VAL A 79 11.36 9.80 -11.35
N ASN A 80 10.67 10.00 -12.47
CA ASN A 80 11.21 10.68 -13.64
C ASN A 80 10.55 12.06 -13.72
N HIS A 81 11.35 13.12 -13.63
CA HIS A 81 10.85 14.49 -13.64
C HIS A 81 10.32 14.95 -15.00
N GLN A 82 10.75 14.30 -16.08
CA GLN A 82 10.36 14.65 -17.44
C GLN A 82 9.09 13.92 -17.88
N THR A 83 9.10 12.60 -17.76
CA THR A 83 7.97 11.76 -18.16
C THR A 83 6.87 11.67 -17.11
N LYS A 84 7.19 12.07 -15.86
CA LYS A 84 6.28 11.99 -14.71
C LYS A 84 5.89 10.56 -14.35
N THR A 85 6.71 9.58 -14.71
CA THR A 85 6.53 8.21 -14.22
C THR A 85 7.15 8.03 -12.84
N PHE A 86 6.62 7.08 -12.08
CA PHE A 86 7.13 6.78 -10.75
C PHE A 86 7.06 5.28 -10.46
N SER A 87 7.91 4.85 -9.52
CA SER A 87 7.89 3.50 -8.98
C SER A 87 8.10 3.57 -7.48
N ILE A 88 7.32 2.79 -6.74
CA ILE A 88 7.46 2.65 -5.29
C ILE A 88 7.99 1.27 -5.00
N LEU A 89 9.14 1.22 -4.35
CA LEU A 89 9.88 -0.01 -4.10
C LEU A 89 9.94 -0.28 -2.60
N GLU A 90 9.91 -1.57 -2.26
CA GLU A 90 10.11 -2.03 -0.90
C GLU A 90 11.31 -2.97 -0.88
N TYR A 91 12.37 -2.55 -0.18
CA TYR A 91 13.60 -3.33 -0.08
C TYR A 91 13.57 -4.19 1.18
N HIS A 92 13.82 -5.48 1.00
CA HIS A 92 13.90 -6.48 2.06
C HIS A 92 15.35 -6.90 2.26
N PRO A 93 16.06 -6.32 3.25
CA PRO A 93 17.48 -6.61 3.45
C PRO A 93 17.78 -8.08 3.69
N SER A 94 16.87 -8.78 4.39
CA SER A 94 17.06 -10.20 4.75
C SER A 94 17.18 -11.10 3.54
N TYR A 95 16.55 -10.74 2.42
CA TYR A 95 16.52 -11.55 1.20
C TYR A 95 17.28 -10.90 0.05
N ASN A 96 17.83 -9.71 0.26
CA ASN A 96 18.42 -8.89 -0.80
C ASN A 96 17.48 -8.75 -2.00
N SER A 97 16.22 -8.52 -1.73
CA SER A 97 15.14 -8.48 -2.71
C SER A 97 14.43 -7.15 -2.67
N ILE A 98 13.98 -6.68 -3.81
CA ILE A 98 13.13 -5.49 -3.94
C ILE A 98 11.80 -5.90 -4.55
N CYS A 99 10.73 -5.48 -3.90
CA CYS A 99 9.37 -5.63 -4.40
C CYS A 99 8.89 -4.29 -4.95
N ILE A 100 8.44 -4.29 -6.20
CA ILE A 100 7.77 -3.14 -6.80
C ILE A 100 6.32 -3.20 -6.35
N ILE A 101 5.94 -2.31 -5.43
CA ILE A 101 4.62 -2.33 -4.81
C ILE A 101 3.64 -1.41 -5.50
N ALA A 102 4.12 -0.43 -6.26
CA ALA A 102 3.28 0.44 -7.08
C ALA A 102 4.13 1.08 -8.16
N TYR A 103 3.51 1.39 -9.26
CA TYR A 103 4.11 2.18 -10.34
C TYR A 103 3.00 2.89 -11.10
N GLY A 104 3.36 3.96 -11.77
CA GLY A 104 2.39 4.72 -12.51
C GLY A 104 2.99 5.94 -13.19
N ASP A 105 2.14 6.88 -13.49
CA ASP A 105 2.52 8.13 -14.14
C ASP A 105 1.79 9.32 -13.51
N ASP A 106 2.05 10.49 -14.06
CA ASP A 106 1.37 11.75 -13.68
C ASP A 106 1.53 12.10 -12.19
N TRP A 107 2.72 11.83 -11.62
CA TRP A 107 2.98 12.22 -10.25
C TRP A 107 3.07 13.74 -10.11
N LYS A 108 2.62 14.25 -8.98
CA LYS A 108 2.67 15.68 -8.63
C LYS A 108 3.02 15.81 -7.17
N THR A 109 3.66 16.93 -6.82
CA THR A 109 3.89 17.24 -5.41
C THR A 109 2.58 17.70 -4.76
N VAL A 110 2.40 17.29 -3.51
CA VAL A 110 1.25 17.76 -2.72
C VAL A 110 1.47 19.23 -2.40
N GLY A 111 0.49 20.07 -2.69
CA GLY A 111 0.59 21.52 -2.57
C GLY A 111 0.44 22.22 -3.92
N GLU A 112 0.71 21.51 -5.03
CA GLU A 112 0.27 21.98 -6.33
C GLU A 112 -1.23 21.71 -6.48
N LYS A 113 -1.91 22.52 -7.29
CA LYS A 113 -3.33 22.28 -7.54
C LYS A 113 -3.52 20.97 -8.27
N LEU A 114 -4.21 20.08 -7.63
CA LEU A 114 -4.59 18.81 -8.23
C LEU A 114 -5.69 18.99 -9.26
#